data_816545ce0856c3c854e98a1b51326fa4
#
_entry.id   816545ce0856c3c854e98a1b51326fa4
#
_cell.length_a   1.000
_cell.length_b   1.000
_cell.length_c   1.000
_cell.angle_alpha   90.00
_cell.angle_beta   90.00
_cell.angle_gamma   90.00
#
_symmetry.space_group_name_H-M   'P 1'
#
loop_
_entity.id
_entity.type
_entity.pdbx_description
1 polymer ?
#
loop_
_entity_poly.entity_id
_entity_poly.type
_entity_poly.pdbx_seq_one_letter_code
_entity_poly.pdbx_strand_id
1 'polypeptide(L)' 'MLWQKVDKLLKEKHMSINQLATKMGLSKNNRTMYYLRDGKIKKPSFELMCKIADALDVSLDYFRKDKY' A
#
# COMPACT_ATOMS: atom_id res chain seq x y z
N MET A 1 8.33 3.46 8.28
CA MET A 1 7.15 2.62 8.35
C MET A 1 6.58 2.37 6.98
N LEU A 2 5.85 1.31 6.84
CA LEU A 2 5.32 0.93 5.52
C LEU A 2 4.46 2.02 4.88
N TRP A 3 3.56 2.61 5.65
CA TRP A 3 2.66 3.59 5.06
C TRP A 3 3.41 4.79 4.49
N GLN A 4 4.48 5.20 5.13
CA GLN A 4 5.24 6.33 4.63
C GLN A 4 5.80 6.06 3.24
N LYS A 5 6.23 4.84 2.98
CA LYS A 5 6.73 4.48 1.66
C LYS A 5 5.61 4.43 0.64
N VAL A 6 4.46 3.90 1.02
CA VAL A 6 3.30 3.86 0.13
C VAL A 6 2.85 5.28 -0.20
N ASP A 7 2.77 6.13 0.81
CA ASP A 7 2.31 7.50 0.63
C ASP A 7 3.26 8.26 -0.32
N LYS A 8 4.54 8.06 -0.17
CA LYS A 8 5.51 8.70 -1.03
C LYS A 8 5.31 8.27 -2.48
N LEU A 9 5.09 6.99 -2.71
CA LEU A 9 4.87 6.49 -4.06
C LEU A 9 3.57 7.03 -4.64
N LEU A 10 2.53 7.14 -3.82
CA LEU A 10 1.26 7.69 -4.30
C LEU A 10 1.45 9.13 -4.75
N LYS A 11 2.20 9.92 -4.00
CA LYS A 11 2.45 11.29 -4.37
C LYS A 11 3.27 11.40 -5.64
N GLU A 12 4.26 10.54 -5.78
CA GLU A 12 5.10 10.55 -6.97
C GLU A 12 4.31 10.15 -8.22
N LYS A 13 3.33 9.28 -8.06
CA LYS A 13 2.54 8.81 -9.18
C LYS A 13 1.24 9.58 -9.34
N HIS A 14 1.01 10.58 -8.52
CA HIS A 14 -0.21 11.38 -8.52
C HIS A 14 -1.46 10.49 -8.39
N MET A 15 -1.40 9.53 -7.47
CA MET A 15 -2.50 8.61 -7.22
C MET A 15 -3.11 8.84 -5.86
N SER A 16 -4.41 8.63 -5.76
CA SER A 16 -5.09 8.67 -4.48
C SER A 16 -5.15 7.27 -3.89
N ILE A 17 -5.48 7.19 -2.60
CA ILE A 17 -5.67 5.90 -1.94
C ILE A 17 -6.78 5.12 -2.64
N ASN A 18 -7.83 5.83 -3.07
CA ASN A 18 -8.94 5.18 -3.77
C ASN A 18 -8.47 4.53 -5.06
N GLN A 19 -7.64 5.23 -5.81
CA GLN A 19 -7.12 4.69 -7.06
C GLN A 19 -6.24 3.48 -6.81
N LEU A 20 -5.44 3.53 -5.75
CA LEU A 20 -4.61 2.39 -5.39
C LEU A 20 -5.47 1.18 -5.04
N ALA A 21 -6.49 1.38 -4.22
CA ALA A 21 -7.38 0.29 -3.83
C ALA A 21 -8.05 -0.34 -5.05
N THR A 22 -8.45 0.48 -6.01
CA THR A 22 -9.06 0.00 -7.23
C THR A 22 -8.07 -0.86 -8.03
N LYS A 23 -6.82 -0.42 -8.11
CA LYS A 23 -5.81 -1.18 -8.82
C LYS A 23 -5.51 -2.50 -8.14
N MET A 24 -5.67 -2.55 -6.83
CA MET A 24 -5.46 -3.79 -6.07
C MET A 24 -6.65 -4.74 -6.18
N GLY A 25 -7.72 -4.32 -6.82
CA GLY A 25 -8.91 -5.15 -6.96
C GLY A 25 -9.82 -5.14 -5.74
N LEU A 26 -9.67 -4.15 -4.87
CA LEU A 26 -10.50 -4.06 -3.68
C LEU A 26 -11.81 -3.37 -4.02
N SER A 27 -12.88 -3.77 -3.33
CA SER A 27 -14.18 -3.16 -3.56
C SER A 27 -14.23 -1.76 -2.98
N LYS A 28 -15.26 -1.01 -3.37
CA LYS A 28 -15.42 0.35 -2.87
C LYS A 28 -15.59 0.38 -1.37
N ASN A 29 -16.15 -0.67 -0.79
CA ASN A 29 -16.41 -0.70 0.63
C ASN A 29 -15.24 -1.25 1.43
N ASN A 30 -14.18 -1.64 0.76
CA ASN A 30 -13.03 -2.19 1.45
C ASN A 30 -12.21 -1.05 2.03
N ARG A 31 -11.96 -1.08 3.31
CA ARG A 31 -11.25 -0.03 4.00
C ARG A 31 -9.84 -0.40 4.41
N THR A 32 -9.33 -1.48 3.87
CA THR A 32 -8.02 -1.97 4.26
C THR A 32 -6.93 -0.91 4.12
N MET A 33 -6.92 -0.19 3.00
CA MET A 33 -5.88 0.83 2.79
C MET A 33 -6.02 1.99 3.74
N TYR A 34 -7.24 2.34 4.12
CA TYR A 34 -7.46 3.41 5.09
C TYR A 34 -7.01 2.97 6.48
N TYR A 35 -7.24 1.72 6.83
CA TYR A 35 -6.77 1.18 8.10
C TYR A 35 -5.25 1.17 8.15
N LEU A 36 -4.61 0.85 7.03
CA LEU A 36 -3.15 0.87 6.97
C LEU A 36 -2.64 2.29 7.16
N ARG A 37 -3.29 3.26 6.50
CA ARG A 37 -2.92 4.67 6.63
C ARG A 37 -3.04 5.14 8.08
N ASP A 38 -4.10 4.70 8.76
CA ASP A 38 -4.38 5.16 10.10
C ASP A 38 -3.60 4.41 11.17
N GLY A 39 -2.75 3.48 10.78
CA GLY A 39 -1.94 2.73 11.73
C GLY A 39 -2.66 1.62 12.44
N LYS A 40 -3.85 1.23 11.95
CA LYS A 40 -4.61 0.17 12.59
C LYS A 40 -4.12 -1.21 12.21
N ILE A 41 -3.39 -1.32 11.11
CA ILE A 41 -2.77 -2.57 10.70
C ILE A 41 -1.29 -2.44 11.00
N LYS A 42 -0.84 -3.14 12.01
CA LYS A 42 0.56 -3.04 12.42
C LYS A 42 1.48 -3.95 11.64
N LYS A 43 0.98 -5.10 11.24
CA LYS A 43 1.77 -6.06 10.48
C LYS A 43 0.96 -6.52 9.28
N PRO A 44 1.07 -5.83 8.16
CA PRO A 44 0.34 -6.24 6.96
C PRO A 44 0.79 -7.62 6.53
N SER A 45 -0.13 -8.40 5.99
CA SER A 45 0.21 -9.73 5.53
C SER A 45 1.09 -9.65 4.30
N PHE A 46 1.82 -10.71 4.02
CA PHE A 46 2.65 -10.78 2.84
C PHE A 46 1.80 -10.60 1.57
N GLU A 47 0.63 -11.20 1.56
CA GLU A 47 -0.28 -11.07 0.43
C GLU A 47 -0.67 -9.62 0.19
N LEU A 48 -0.96 -8.88 1.24
CA LEU A 48 -1.30 -7.48 1.10
C LEU A 48 -0.11 -6.68 0.56
N MET A 49 1.08 -6.97 1.05
CA MET A 49 2.28 -6.30 0.56
C MET A 49 2.49 -6.55 -0.92
N CYS A 50 2.27 -7.79 -1.37
CA CYS A 50 2.41 -8.13 -2.77
C CYS A 50 1.41 -7.36 -3.63
N LYS A 51 0.16 -7.25 -3.15
CA LYS A 51 -0.85 -6.52 -3.90
C LYS A 51 -0.51 -5.04 -4.02
N ILE A 52 0.02 -4.46 -2.96
CA ILE A 52 0.42 -3.06 -2.98
C ILE A 52 1.57 -2.86 -3.97
N ALA A 53 2.57 -3.73 -3.91
CA ALA A 53 3.72 -3.62 -4.81
C ALA A 53 3.31 -3.75 -6.26
N ASP A 54 2.43 -4.70 -6.56
CA ASP A 54 1.95 -4.90 -7.92
C ASP A 54 1.17 -3.68 -8.42
N ALA A 55 0.31 -3.15 -7.57
CA ALA A 55 -0.52 -2.01 -7.95
C ALA A 55 0.32 -0.76 -8.18
N LEU A 56 1.41 -0.61 -7.46
CA LEU A 56 2.28 0.53 -7.60
C LEU A 56 3.42 0.28 -8.58
N ASP A 57 3.47 -0.91 -9.16
CA ASP A 57 4.46 -1.30 -10.15
C ASP A 57 5.88 -1.15 -9.60
N VAL A 58 6.08 -1.60 -8.40
CA VAL A 58 7.41 -1.62 -7.78
C VAL A 58 7.69 -3.01 -7.25
N SER A 59 8.96 -3.27 -7.02
CA SER A 59 9.36 -4.55 -6.48
C SER A 59 8.96 -4.65 -5.00
N LEU A 60 8.65 -5.84 -4.55
CA LEU A 60 8.37 -6.07 -3.13
C LEU A 60 9.57 -5.67 -2.28
N ASP A 61 10.77 -5.79 -2.82
CA ASP A 61 11.98 -5.41 -2.12
C ASP A 61 12.02 -3.93 -1.75
N TYR A 62 11.28 -3.10 -2.46
CA TYR A 62 11.20 -1.68 -2.14
C TYR A 62 10.75 -1.49 -0.69
N PHE A 63 9.78 -2.31 -0.25
CA PHE A 63 9.27 -2.21 1.11
C PHE A 63 10.16 -2.94 2.10
N ARG A 64 10.87 -3.93 1.64
CA ARG A 64 11.74 -4.71 2.53
C ARG A 64 12.98 -3.95 2.95
N LYS A 65 13.37 -2.96 2.17
CA LYS A 65 14.55 -2.19 2.52
C LYS A 65 14.37 -1.39 3.79
N ASP A 66 13.13 -1.18 4.13
CA ASP A 66 12.84 -0.47 5.33
C ASP A 66 12.98 -1.44 6.46
N LYS A 67 14.21 -1.71 6.89
CA LYS A 67 14.40 -2.66 7.68
C LYS A 67 14.11 -2.54 8.84
N TYR A 68 14.08 -3.11 9.31
CA TYR A 68 13.82 -3.30 10.51
C TYR A 68 14.83 -4.11 11.02
#